data_862dfec8028c0ee251edb07a3d4c38ba
#
_entry.id   862dfec8028c0ee251edb07a3d4c38ba
#
_cell.length_a   1.000
_cell.length_b   1.000
_cell.length_c   1.000
_cell.angle_alpha   90.00
_cell.angle_beta   90.00
_cell.angle_gamma   90.00
#
_symmetry.space_group_name_H-M   'P 1'
#
loop_
_entity.id
_entity.type
_entity.pdbx_description
1 polymer ?
#
loop_
_entity_poly.entity_id
_entity_poly.type
_entity_poly.pdbx_seq_one_letter_code
_entity_poly.pdbx_strand_id
1 'polypeptide(L)'
;MVLSATMRAGVAAFNKAISIELAPYNITVNAICPGGVLTDRLVSLVKTKSMADNRPYEDVLKESENSIPIKRFASVEEIAKIANFLCSEDGSYITGVQLSVDGGLSKSY
;
A
#
# COMPACT_ATOMS: atom_id res chain seq x y z
N MET A 1 -9.77 -11.68 9.92
CA MET A 1 -9.69 -11.05 8.59
C MET A 1 -10.95 -10.29 8.18
N VAL A 2 -12.17 -10.75 8.52
CA VAL A 2 -13.44 -10.09 8.17
C VAL A 2 -13.50 -8.65 8.71
N LEU A 3 -13.20 -8.43 9.99
CA LEU A 3 -13.21 -7.10 10.60
C LEU A 3 -12.27 -6.13 9.89
N SER A 4 -11.05 -6.58 9.58
CA SER A 4 -10.07 -5.75 8.85
C SER A 4 -10.54 -5.38 7.44
N ALA A 5 -11.21 -6.29 6.74
CA ALA A 5 -11.79 -6.02 5.42
C ALA A 5 -12.94 -5.02 5.51
N THR A 6 -13.83 -5.17 6.49
CA THR A 6 -14.96 -4.26 6.74
C THR A 6 -14.46 -2.84 7.05
N MET A 7 -13.46 -2.71 7.92
CA MET A 7 -12.87 -1.40 8.26
C MET A 7 -12.26 -0.72 7.03
N ARG A 8 -11.53 -1.47 6.19
CA ARG A 8 -10.94 -0.92 4.96
C ARG A 8 -12.00 -0.48 3.97
N ALA A 9 -13.08 -1.26 3.80
CA ALA A 9 -14.20 -0.88 2.95
C ALA A 9 -14.88 0.41 3.46
N GLY A 10 -15.01 0.55 4.77
CA GLY A 10 -15.52 1.78 5.41
C GLY A 10 -14.64 2.99 5.12
N VAL A 11 -13.32 2.85 5.29
CA VAL A 11 -12.36 3.91 4.95
C VAL A 11 -12.43 4.27 3.47
N ALA A 12 -12.62 3.29 2.60
CA ALA A 12 -12.78 3.48 1.17
C ALA A 12 -14.01 4.34 0.83
N ALA A 13 -15.15 3.97 1.38
CA ALA A 13 -16.39 4.72 1.22
C ALA A 13 -16.28 6.13 1.80
N PHE A 14 -15.68 6.29 2.97
CA PHE A 14 -15.39 7.58 3.59
C PHE A 14 -14.49 8.46 2.70
N ASN A 15 -13.39 7.91 2.19
CA ASN A 15 -12.50 8.63 1.27
C ASN A 15 -13.27 9.18 0.06
N LYS A 16 -14.16 8.37 -0.52
CA LYS A 16 -14.98 8.80 -1.66
C LYS A 16 -15.97 9.88 -1.29
N ALA A 17 -16.70 9.72 -0.18
CA ALA A 17 -17.68 10.69 0.28
C ALA A 17 -17.05 12.05 0.56
N ILE A 18 -15.98 12.08 1.38
CA ILE A 18 -15.31 13.32 1.76
C ILE A 18 -14.62 14.01 0.58
N SER A 19 -14.15 13.23 -0.42
CA SER A 19 -13.55 13.80 -1.63
C SER A 19 -14.55 14.63 -2.43
N ILE A 20 -15.81 14.22 -2.46
CA ILE A 20 -16.88 14.96 -3.15
C ILE A 20 -17.24 16.23 -2.37
N GLU A 21 -17.34 16.15 -1.04
CA GLU A 21 -17.67 17.30 -0.20
C GLU A 21 -16.58 18.38 -0.24
N LEU A 22 -15.31 18.00 -0.33
CA LEU A 22 -14.18 18.93 -0.28
C LEU A 22 -13.74 19.44 -1.67
N ALA A 23 -14.14 18.79 -2.76
CA ALA A 23 -13.80 19.19 -4.11
C ALA A 23 -14.15 20.65 -4.45
N PRO A 24 -15.31 21.21 -4.04
CA PRO A 24 -15.64 22.62 -4.27
C PRO A 24 -14.66 23.61 -3.63
N TYR A 25 -13.91 23.17 -2.63
CA TYR A 25 -12.88 23.95 -1.92
C TYR A 25 -11.47 23.72 -2.47
N ASN A 26 -11.35 23.05 -3.62
CA ASN A 26 -10.07 22.71 -4.25
C ASN A 26 -9.18 21.79 -3.39
N ILE A 27 -9.82 20.95 -2.58
CA ILE A 27 -9.14 19.98 -1.72
C ILE A 27 -9.33 18.59 -2.33
N THR A 28 -8.24 17.90 -2.58
CA THR A 28 -8.25 16.50 -3.02
C THR A 28 -8.08 15.55 -1.84
N VAL A 29 -8.77 14.43 -1.88
CA VAL A 29 -8.68 13.37 -0.87
C VAL A 29 -8.48 12.04 -1.56
N ASN A 30 -7.35 11.40 -1.32
CA ASN A 30 -6.96 10.15 -1.98
C ASN A 30 -6.44 9.16 -0.94
N ALA A 31 -6.54 7.88 -1.24
CA ALA A 31 -6.00 6.81 -0.40
C ALA A 31 -4.95 6.02 -1.18
N ILE A 32 -3.78 5.82 -0.58
CA ILE A 32 -2.75 4.92 -1.09
C ILE A 32 -2.89 3.59 -0.35
N CYS A 33 -2.95 2.50 -1.09
CA CYS A 33 -3.04 1.15 -0.57
C CYS A 33 -1.74 0.39 -0.89
N PRO A 34 -0.70 0.51 -0.06
CA PRO A 34 0.57 -0.14 -0.32
C PRO A 34 0.48 -1.65 -0.09
N GLY A 35 1.22 -2.41 -0.90
CA GLY A 35 1.48 -3.82 -0.68
C GLY A 35 2.65 -4.03 0.29
N GLY A 36 3.53 -4.98 -0.05
CA GLY A 36 4.76 -5.20 0.70
C GLY A 36 5.78 -4.08 0.46
N VAL A 37 6.14 -3.35 1.53
CA VAL A 37 7.15 -2.29 1.50
C VAL A 37 8.31 -2.66 2.40
N LEU A 38 9.54 -2.52 1.92
CA LEU A 38 10.76 -2.86 2.65
C LEU A 38 11.02 -1.82 3.74
N THR A 39 10.39 -2.02 4.88
CA THR A 39 10.52 -1.22 6.11
C THR A 39 11.23 -2.03 7.18
N ASP A 40 11.71 -1.36 8.25
CA ASP A 40 12.31 -2.03 9.41
C ASP A 40 11.36 -3.07 10.02
N ARG A 41 10.05 -2.79 10.01
CA ARG A 41 9.04 -3.74 10.45
C ARG A 41 9.02 -5.00 9.59
N LEU A 42 9.07 -4.87 8.27
CA LEU A 42 9.10 -6.02 7.37
C LEU A 42 10.36 -6.85 7.57
N VAL A 43 11.52 -6.18 7.66
CA VAL A 43 12.81 -6.83 7.94
C VAL A 43 12.73 -7.63 9.25
N SER A 44 12.17 -7.04 10.31
CA SER A 44 11.98 -7.71 11.60
C SER A 44 11.06 -8.92 11.50
N LEU A 45 9.95 -8.82 10.74
CA LEU A 45 9.03 -9.94 10.52
C LEU A 45 9.69 -11.10 9.77
N VAL A 46 10.46 -10.81 8.72
CA VAL A 46 11.21 -11.83 7.97
C VAL A 46 12.27 -12.50 8.85
N LYS A 47 12.97 -11.73 9.69
CA LYS A 47 13.94 -12.28 10.67
C LYS A 47 13.25 -13.21 11.67
N THR A 48 12.12 -12.79 12.23
CA THR A 48 11.37 -13.61 13.19
C THR A 48 10.90 -14.92 12.54
N LYS A 49 10.40 -14.87 11.30
CA LYS A 49 9.99 -16.06 10.56
C LYS A 49 11.19 -16.96 10.24
N SER A 50 12.31 -16.40 9.83
CA SER A 50 13.56 -17.13 9.57
C SER A 50 14.01 -17.93 10.81
N MET A 51 13.96 -17.31 11.99
CA MET A 51 14.30 -17.97 13.25
C MET A 51 13.30 -19.07 13.62
N ALA A 52 12.00 -18.80 13.48
CA ALA A 52 10.94 -19.75 13.81
C ALA A 52 10.98 -20.99 12.91
N ASP A 53 11.26 -20.81 11.63
CA ASP A 53 11.28 -21.86 10.62
C ASP A 53 12.67 -22.55 10.54
N ASN A 54 13.66 -22.05 11.28
CA ASN A 54 15.08 -22.48 11.21
C ASN A 54 15.61 -22.47 9.78
N ARG A 55 15.34 -21.39 9.05
CA ARG A 55 15.71 -21.20 7.63
C ARG A 55 16.56 -19.94 7.45
N PRO A 56 17.47 -19.88 6.44
CA PRO A 56 18.20 -18.66 6.13
C PRO A 56 17.27 -17.48 5.85
N TYR A 57 17.65 -16.30 6.34
CA TYR A 57 16.89 -15.05 6.13
C TYR A 57 16.62 -14.78 4.65
N GLU A 58 17.62 -14.96 3.79
CA GLU A 58 17.54 -14.70 2.35
C GLU A 58 16.51 -15.60 1.66
N ASP A 59 16.38 -16.85 2.09
CA ASP A 59 15.40 -17.79 1.52
C ASP A 59 13.97 -17.38 1.88
N VAL A 60 13.75 -16.96 3.14
CA VAL A 60 12.45 -16.50 3.63
C VAL A 60 12.06 -15.17 2.96
N LEU A 61 13.04 -14.27 2.79
CA LEU A 61 12.83 -13.00 2.09
C LEU A 61 12.42 -13.26 0.64
N LYS A 62 13.19 -14.07 -0.08
CA LYS A 62 12.95 -14.39 -1.49
C LYS A 62 11.63 -15.12 -1.73
N GLU A 63 11.25 -16.03 -0.82
CA GLU A 63 9.94 -16.67 -0.85
C GLU A 63 8.81 -15.63 -0.75
N SER A 64 8.95 -14.67 0.16
CA SER A 64 7.99 -13.59 0.35
C SER A 64 7.90 -12.68 -0.89
N GLU A 65 9.03 -12.32 -1.48
CA GLU A 65 9.10 -11.56 -2.73
C GLU A 65 8.46 -12.31 -3.90
N ASN A 66 8.67 -13.61 -4.00
CA ASN A 66 8.09 -14.44 -5.05
C ASN A 66 6.57 -14.54 -5.00
N SER A 67 5.95 -14.26 -3.86
CA SER A 67 4.49 -14.18 -3.73
C SER A 67 3.90 -12.93 -4.40
N ILE A 68 4.73 -11.90 -4.64
CA ILE A 68 4.33 -10.66 -5.30
C ILE A 68 4.53 -10.84 -6.83
N PRO A 69 3.58 -10.47 -7.68
CA PRO A 69 3.74 -10.62 -9.14
C PRO A 69 5.00 -9.95 -9.69
N ILE A 70 5.35 -8.75 -9.22
CA ILE A 70 6.58 -8.02 -9.64
C ILE A 70 7.86 -8.58 -9.01
N LYS A 71 7.76 -9.61 -8.13
CA LYS A 71 8.88 -10.37 -7.54
C LYS A 71 9.84 -9.56 -6.67
N ARG A 72 9.37 -8.50 -6.07
CA ARG A 72 10.13 -7.71 -5.09
C ARG A 72 9.18 -6.92 -4.18
N PHE A 73 9.69 -6.49 -3.05
CA PHE A 73 9.07 -5.45 -2.25
C PHE A 73 9.28 -4.07 -2.86
N ALA A 74 8.36 -3.15 -2.59
CA ALA A 74 8.57 -1.73 -2.89
C ALA A 74 9.58 -1.12 -1.92
N SER A 75 10.30 -0.10 -2.37
CA SER A 75 11.06 0.75 -1.46
C SER A 75 10.14 1.79 -0.80
N VAL A 76 10.58 2.34 0.33
CA VAL A 76 9.86 3.43 1.01
C VAL A 76 9.75 4.65 0.10
N GLU A 77 10.80 4.92 -0.67
CA GLU A 77 10.87 6.03 -1.63
C GLU A 77 9.86 5.90 -2.77
N GLU A 78 9.57 4.68 -3.23
CA GLU A 78 8.55 4.46 -4.26
C GLU A 78 7.17 4.89 -3.77
N ILE A 79 6.82 4.55 -2.52
CA ILE A 79 5.56 4.99 -1.91
C ILE A 79 5.54 6.51 -1.67
N ALA A 80 6.65 7.07 -1.18
CA ALA A 80 6.77 8.49 -0.94
C ALA A 80 6.62 9.33 -2.22
N LYS A 81 7.19 8.87 -3.34
CA LYS A 81 7.04 9.53 -4.65
C LYS A 81 5.58 9.58 -5.11
N ILE A 82 4.83 8.50 -4.91
CA ILE A 82 3.40 8.47 -5.26
C ILE A 82 2.61 9.44 -4.36
N ALA A 83 2.89 9.46 -3.06
CA ALA A 83 2.27 10.42 -2.14
C ALA A 83 2.57 11.86 -2.55
N ASN A 84 3.83 12.16 -2.86
CA ASN A 84 4.25 13.49 -3.31
C ASN A 84 3.54 13.90 -4.62
N PHE A 85 3.43 12.99 -5.58
CA PHE A 85 2.70 13.24 -6.84
C PHE A 85 1.23 13.60 -6.57
N LEU A 86 0.53 12.81 -5.74
CA LEU A 86 -0.88 13.08 -5.40
C LEU A 86 -1.08 14.39 -4.64
N CYS A 87 -0.06 14.87 -3.91
CA CYS A 87 -0.09 16.14 -3.17
C CYS A 87 0.44 17.33 -3.99
N SER A 88 0.94 17.11 -5.20
CA SER A 88 1.46 18.15 -6.09
C SER A 88 0.39 18.73 -7.01
N GLU A 89 0.74 19.79 -7.74
CA GLU A 89 -0.11 20.34 -8.79
C GLU A 89 -0.42 19.33 -9.90
N ASP A 90 0.51 18.44 -10.19
CA ASP A 90 0.33 17.38 -11.21
C ASP A 90 -0.78 16.38 -10.83
N GLY A 91 -1.03 16.22 -9.52
CA GLY A 91 -2.13 15.40 -8.98
C GLY A 91 -3.43 16.17 -8.74
N SER A 92 -3.51 17.46 -9.06
CA SER A 92 -4.62 18.36 -8.68
C SER A 92 -6.00 17.96 -9.22
N TYR A 93 -6.05 17.16 -10.28
CA TYR A 93 -7.31 16.64 -10.84
C TYR A 93 -7.68 15.23 -10.38
N ILE A 94 -6.89 14.68 -9.43
CA ILE A 94 -7.10 13.34 -8.87
C ILE A 94 -7.70 13.46 -7.48
N THR A 95 -8.94 13.02 -7.30
CA THR A 95 -9.60 12.99 -5.98
C THR A 95 -10.54 11.79 -5.86
N GLY A 96 -10.68 11.27 -4.66
CA GLY A 96 -11.55 10.14 -4.34
C GLY A 96 -11.06 8.80 -4.87
N VAL A 97 -9.77 8.67 -5.21
CA VAL A 97 -9.21 7.40 -5.67
C VAL A 97 -8.66 6.58 -4.52
N GLN A 98 -8.68 5.26 -4.72
CA GLN A 98 -7.89 4.30 -3.97
C GLN A 98 -6.83 3.74 -4.91
N LEU A 99 -5.60 4.14 -4.70
CA LEU A 99 -4.49 3.74 -5.55
C LEU A 99 -3.75 2.56 -4.92
N SER A 100 -3.89 1.39 -5.52
CA SER A 100 -3.10 0.22 -5.15
C SER A 100 -1.67 0.38 -5.65
N VAL A 101 -0.70 0.32 -4.73
CA VAL A 101 0.74 0.38 -5.02
C VAL A 101 1.36 -0.88 -4.40
N ASP A 102 1.08 -2.02 -5.02
CA ASP A 102 1.26 -3.33 -4.40
C ASP A 102 1.98 -4.37 -5.30
N GLY A 103 2.52 -3.94 -6.42
CA GLY A 103 3.21 -4.83 -7.34
C GLY A 103 2.32 -5.90 -7.97
N GLY A 104 1.01 -5.65 -8.04
CA GLY A 104 0.01 -6.56 -8.59
C GLY A 104 -0.50 -7.61 -7.59
N LEU A 105 -0.25 -7.43 -6.29
CA LEU A 105 -0.65 -8.38 -5.25
C LEU A 105 -2.17 -8.50 -5.11
N SER A 106 -2.90 -7.39 -5.26
CA SER A 106 -4.36 -7.37 -5.21
C SER A 106 -4.96 -7.95 -6.48
N LYS A 107 -5.96 -8.82 -6.32
CA LYS A 107 -6.69 -9.44 -7.42
C LYS A 107 -8.04 -8.77 -7.71
N SER A 108 -8.32 -7.63 -7.08
CA SER A 108 -9.54 -6.86 -7.33
C SER A 108 -9.38 -5.99 -8.57
N TYR A 109 -10.33 -6.09 -9.46
CA TYR A 109 -10.48 -5.23 -10.64
C TYR A 109 -11.27 -3.98 -10.28
#